data_e880e50e33e94273add9148f063980fa
#
_entry.id   e880e50e33e94273add9148f063980fa
#
_cell.length_a   1.000
_cell.length_b   1.000
_cell.length_c   1.000
_cell.angle_alpha   90.00
_cell.angle_beta   90.00
_cell.angle_gamma   90.00
#
_symmetry.space_group_name_H-M   'P 1'
#
loop_
_entity.id
_entity.type
_entity.pdbx_description
1 polymer ?
#
loop_
_entity_poly.entity_id
_entity_poly.type
_entity_poly.pdbx_seq_one_letter_code
_entity_poly.pdbx_strand_id
1 'polypeptide(L)'
;EWARPIWYGIRETDTLNVAEGREAEDERHICPLQLGTIERCVRLWSNKGETVLSPFAGIGSEGFVSVKQGRRFVGVELKPSYWRAGVRNLRRAESESKPLDMFAFEESAS
;
A
#
# COMPACT_ATOMS: atom_id res chain seq x y z
N GLU A 1 7.99 11.71 17.60
CA GLU A 1 8.48 10.34 17.75
C GLU A 1 9.00 9.78 16.42
N TRP A 2 8.27 9.95 15.34
CA TRP A 2 8.67 9.43 14.01
C TRP A 2 9.83 10.20 13.37
N ALA A 3 10.20 11.34 13.91
CA ALA A 3 11.38 12.09 13.45
C ALA A 3 12.70 11.57 14.06
N ARG A 4 12.66 10.56 14.91
CA ARG A 4 13.85 9.95 15.48
C ARG A 4 14.61 9.12 14.44
N PRO A 5 15.94 8.99 14.57
CA PRO A 5 16.72 8.21 13.60
C PRO A 5 16.45 6.70 13.67
N ILE A 6 15.86 6.21 14.75
CA ILE A 6 15.53 4.80 14.94
C ILE A 6 14.04 4.70 15.27
N TRP A 7 13.34 3.85 14.55
CA TRP A 7 11.93 3.59 14.79
C TRP A 7 11.73 2.27 15.51
N TYR A 8 10.88 2.31 16.54
CA TYR A 8 10.49 1.13 17.30
C TYR A 8 9.02 0.80 17.05
N GLY A 9 8.61 -0.41 17.42
CA GLY A 9 7.21 -0.80 17.36
C GLY A 9 6.71 -1.22 15.99
N ILE A 10 7.60 -1.48 15.05
CA ILE A 10 7.23 -2.04 13.75
C ILE A 10 7.36 -3.56 13.83
N ARG A 11 6.27 -4.27 13.59
CA ARG A 11 6.27 -5.72 13.59
C ARG A 11 6.87 -6.26 12.31
N GLU A 12 7.71 -7.26 12.41
CA GLU A 12 8.30 -7.96 11.26
C GLU A 12 7.23 -8.56 10.35
N THR A 13 6.13 -9.03 10.92
CA THR A 13 5.04 -9.67 10.21
C THR A 13 3.99 -8.69 9.65
N ASP A 14 4.13 -7.40 9.89
CA ASP A 14 3.20 -6.37 9.42
C ASP A 14 3.43 -6.08 7.93
N THR A 15 3.08 -7.05 7.10
CA THR A 15 3.29 -7.01 5.64
C THR A 15 2.05 -7.46 4.90
N LEU A 16 1.97 -7.12 3.60
CA LEU A 16 0.96 -7.69 2.73
C LEU A 16 1.20 -9.19 2.53
N ASN A 17 0.12 -9.92 2.19
CA ASN A 17 0.20 -11.35 1.97
C ASN A 17 1.05 -11.68 0.73
N VAL A 18 2.24 -12.23 0.95
CA VAL A 18 3.17 -12.60 -0.12
C VAL A 18 2.68 -13.77 -0.95
N ALA A 19 1.83 -14.64 -0.40
CA ALA A 19 1.33 -15.81 -1.13
C ALA A 19 0.54 -15.40 -2.37
N GLU A 20 -0.10 -14.24 -2.36
CA GLU A 20 -0.86 -13.74 -3.50
C GLU A 20 0.01 -13.39 -4.71
N GLY A 21 1.30 -13.10 -4.49
CA GLY A 21 2.23 -12.76 -5.57
C GLY A 21 3.03 -13.94 -6.10
N ARG A 22 2.91 -15.10 -5.46
CA ARG A 22 3.72 -16.28 -5.83
C ARG A 22 3.05 -17.11 -6.90
N GLU A 23 3.71 -17.29 -8.04
CA GLU A 23 3.28 -18.19 -9.10
C GLU A 23 4.33 -19.27 -9.38
N ALA A 24 5.59 -19.06 -8.99
CA ALA A 24 6.68 -19.99 -9.23
C ALA A 24 7.58 -20.09 -8.00
N GLU A 25 8.39 -21.15 -7.95
CA GLU A 25 9.27 -21.42 -6.83
C GLU A 25 10.32 -20.34 -6.59
N ASP A 26 10.79 -19.69 -7.64
CA ASP A 26 11.74 -18.59 -7.56
C ASP A 26 11.13 -17.32 -6.93
N GLU A 27 9.81 -17.24 -6.85
CA GLU A 27 9.10 -16.13 -6.22
C GLU A 27 9.00 -16.24 -4.69
N ARG A 28 9.55 -17.30 -4.10
CA ARG A 28 9.58 -17.49 -2.65
C ARG A 28 10.38 -16.42 -1.91
N HIS A 29 11.20 -15.67 -2.62
CA HIS A 29 12.08 -14.66 -2.05
C HIS A 29 11.46 -13.27 -1.97
N ILE A 30 10.14 -13.15 -2.18
CA ILE A 30 9.45 -11.88 -1.97
C ILE A 30 9.59 -11.49 -0.50
N CYS A 31 10.18 -10.33 -0.27
CA CYS A 31 10.31 -9.75 1.06
C CYS A 31 9.62 -8.39 1.06
N PRO A 32 8.29 -8.34 1.28
CA PRO A 32 7.60 -7.06 1.28
C PRO A 32 8.05 -6.21 2.46
N LEU A 33 8.12 -4.90 2.24
CA LEU A 33 8.44 -3.97 3.29
C LEU A 33 7.28 -3.89 4.30
N GLN A 34 7.62 -3.73 5.57
CA GLN A 34 6.61 -3.62 6.62
C GLN A 34 5.74 -2.38 6.40
N LEU A 35 4.43 -2.57 6.54
CA LEU A 35 3.46 -1.50 6.29
C LEU A 35 3.65 -0.32 7.23
N GLY A 36 4.02 -0.57 8.49
CA GLY A 36 4.30 0.50 9.45
C GLY A 36 5.46 1.39 9.03
N THR A 37 6.51 0.83 8.43
CA THR A 37 7.63 1.60 7.89
C THR A 37 7.16 2.52 6.77
N ILE A 38 6.39 1.98 5.83
CA ILE A 38 5.85 2.73 4.69
C ILE A 38 4.93 3.84 5.18
N GLU A 39 4.06 3.54 6.13
CA GLU A 39 3.15 4.53 6.70
C GLU A 39 3.88 5.75 7.25
N ARG A 40 4.95 5.51 8.01
CA ARG A 40 5.74 6.59 8.57
C ARG A 40 6.43 7.42 7.49
N CYS A 41 6.99 6.77 6.47
CA CYS A 41 7.59 7.48 5.34
C CYS A 41 6.56 8.33 4.59
N VAL A 42 5.41 7.76 4.27
CA VAL A 42 4.36 8.47 3.53
C VAL A 42 3.88 9.69 4.31
N ARG A 43 3.65 9.54 5.61
CA ARG A 43 3.14 10.63 6.44
C ARG A 43 4.18 11.72 6.71
N LEU A 44 5.46 11.34 6.82
CA LEU A 44 6.53 12.32 7.09
C LEU A 44 6.92 13.13 5.85
N TRP A 45 6.92 12.50 4.68
CA TRP A 45 7.47 13.12 3.46
C TRP A 45 6.46 13.39 2.35
N SER A 46 5.17 13.29 2.64
CA SER A 46 4.13 13.69 1.69
C SER A 46 2.92 14.26 2.41
N ASN A 47 2.06 14.96 1.66
CA ASN A 47 0.79 15.48 2.16
C ASN A 47 -0.37 14.74 1.50
N LYS A 48 -1.53 14.75 2.14
CA LYS A 48 -2.75 14.17 1.57
C LYS A 48 -3.02 14.79 0.20
N GLY A 49 -3.42 13.97 -0.75
CA GLY A 49 -3.69 14.38 -2.13
C GLY A 49 -2.47 14.40 -3.04
N GLU A 50 -1.26 14.32 -2.50
CA GLU A 50 -0.05 14.22 -3.30
C GLU A 50 0.11 12.83 -3.89
N THR A 51 0.98 12.69 -4.89
CA THR A 51 1.24 11.42 -5.57
C THR A 51 2.53 10.79 -5.06
N VAL A 52 2.44 9.53 -4.69
CA VAL A 52 3.60 8.69 -4.33
C VAL A 52 3.94 7.83 -5.55
N LEU A 53 5.19 7.85 -5.97
CA LEU A 53 5.67 7.06 -7.09
C LEU A 53 6.61 5.96 -6.58
N SER A 54 6.36 4.73 -6.99
CA SER A 54 7.29 3.62 -6.78
C SER A 54 7.69 3.00 -8.11
N PRO A 55 8.96 3.10 -8.52
CA PRO A 55 9.42 2.47 -9.76
C PRO A 55 9.61 0.95 -9.62
N PHE A 56 9.55 0.42 -8.42
CA PHE A 56 9.68 -1.00 -8.10
C PHE A 56 8.54 -1.42 -7.17
N ALA A 57 7.32 -1.37 -7.71
CA ALA A 57 6.11 -1.48 -6.89
C ALA A 57 5.91 -2.86 -6.24
N GLY A 58 6.45 -3.92 -6.81
CA GLY A 58 6.27 -5.27 -6.28
C GLY A 58 4.79 -5.63 -6.18
N ILE A 59 4.38 -6.14 -5.04
CA ILE A 59 2.98 -6.48 -4.78
C ILE A 59 2.14 -5.29 -4.29
N GLY A 60 2.70 -4.08 -4.33
CA GLY A 60 1.96 -2.86 -4.08
C GLY A 60 1.90 -2.41 -2.63
N SER A 61 2.89 -2.76 -1.79
CA SER A 61 2.90 -2.36 -0.38
C SER A 61 2.88 -0.84 -0.21
N GLU A 62 3.73 -0.12 -0.94
CA GLU A 62 3.76 1.34 -0.90
C GLU A 62 2.44 1.94 -1.39
N GLY A 63 1.87 1.35 -2.43
CA GLY A 63 0.60 1.81 -2.98
C GLY A 63 -0.56 1.58 -2.03
N PHE A 64 -0.61 0.41 -1.41
CA PHE A 64 -1.64 0.07 -0.43
C PHE A 64 -1.69 1.10 0.71
N VAL A 65 -0.53 1.38 1.30
CA VAL A 65 -0.44 2.35 2.40
C VAL A 65 -0.74 3.77 1.91
N SER A 66 -0.18 4.16 0.76
CA SER A 66 -0.38 5.50 0.20
C SER A 66 -1.86 5.80 -0.02
N VAL A 67 -2.59 4.87 -0.64
CA VAL A 67 -4.03 5.03 -0.88
C VAL A 67 -4.80 5.11 0.43
N LYS A 68 -4.49 4.25 1.39
CA LYS A 68 -5.15 4.26 2.70
C LYS A 68 -4.87 5.54 3.49
N GLN A 69 -3.74 6.18 3.25
CA GLN A 69 -3.37 7.45 3.89
C GLN A 69 -3.79 8.68 3.09
N GLY A 70 -4.63 8.52 2.07
CA GLY A 70 -5.18 9.62 1.29
C GLY A 70 -4.27 10.19 0.22
N ARG A 71 -3.22 9.48 -0.16
CA ARG A 71 -2.35 9.87 -1.27
C ARG A 71 -2.77 9.14 -2.54
N ARG A 72 -2.38 9.68 -3.69
CA ARG A 72 -2.46 8.98 -4.97
C ARG A 72 -1.23 8.12 -5.12
N PHE A 73 -1.34 7.05 -5.89
CA PHE A 73 -0.20 6.17 -6.11
C PHE A 73 -0.02 5.85 -7.59
N VAL A 74 1.24 5.90 -8.03
CA VAL A 74 1.66 5.41 -9.34
C VAL A 74 2.80 4.42 -9.11
N GLY A 75 2.62 3.19 -9.55
CA GLY A 75 3.63 2.15 -9.41
C GLY A 75 4.01 1.54 -10.75
N VAL A 76 5.26 1.11 -10.85
CA VAL A 76 5.78 0.38 -12.00
C VAL A 76 6.27 -0.97 -11.51
N GLU A 77 5.84 -2.04 -12.17
CA GLU A 77 6.26 -3.40 -11.87
C GLU A 77 6.33 -4.21 -13.15
N LEU A 78 7.50 -4.82 -13.40
CA LEU A 78 7.74 -5.59 -14.60
C LEU A 78 7.24 -7.03 -14.52
N LYS A 79 7.17 -7.62 -13.32
CA LYS A 79 6.76 -9.01 -13.15
C LYS A 79 5.24 -9.13 -13.16
N PRO A 80 4.64 -9.86 -14.14
CA PRO A 80 3.19 -9.90 -14.28
C PRO A 80 2.45 -10.41 -13.05
N SER A 81 2.98 -11.43 -12.35
CA SER A 81 2.36 -11.96 -11.15
C SER A 81 2.33 -10.94 -10.02
N TYR A 82 3.39 -10.17 -9.86
CA TYR A 82 3.48 -9.10 -8.86
C TYR A 82 2.56 -7.95 -9.22
N TRP A 83 2.52 -7.60 -10.51
CA TRP A 83 1.63 -6.56 -10.99
C TRP A 83 0.16 -6.90 -10.72
N ARG A 84 -0.24 -8.14 -10.99
CA ARG A 84 -1.61 -8.60 -10.70
C ARG A 84 -1.93 -8.53 -9.22
N ALA A 85 -1.01 -8.99 -8.37
CA ALA A 85 -1.16 -8.91 -6.92
C ALA A 85 -1.24 -7.44 -6.47
N GLY A 86 -0.42 -6.58 -7.04
CA GLY A 86 -0.42 -5.15 -6.75
C GLY A 86 -1.75 -4.50 -7.09
N VAL A 87 -2.33 -4.81 -8.25
CA VAL A 87 -3.64 -4.30 -8.64
C VAL A 87 -4.73 -4.73 -7.66
N ARG A 88 -4.72 -6.00 -7.24
CA ARG A 88 -5.68 -6.48 -6.24
C ARG A 88 -5.52 -5.75 -4.92
N ASN A 89 -4.29 -5.56 -4.47
CA ASN A 89 -4.01 -4.86 -3.21
C ASN A 89 -4.42 -3.39 -3.25
N LEU A 90 -4.18 -2.71 -4.36
CA LEU A 90 -4.60 -1.32 -4.54
C LEU A 90 -6.13 -1.19 -4.55
N ARG A 91 -6.82 -2.09 -5.23
CA ARG A 91 -8.29 -2.12 -5.24
C ARG A 91 -8.85 -2.35 -3.84
N ARG A 92 -8.22 -3.23 -3.07
CA ARG A 92 -8.59 -3.46 -1.68
C ARG A 92 -8.39 -2.20 -0.85
N ALA A 93 -7.27 -1.49 -1.02
CA ALA A 93 -7.00 -0.24 -0.31
C ALA A 93 -8.06 0.82 -0.63
N GLU A 94 -8.42 0.97 -1.89
CA GLU A 94 -9.51 1.87 -2.29
C GLU A 94 -10.83 1.50 -1.64
N SER A 95 -11.17 0.21 -1.67
CA SER A 95 -12.40 -0.31 -1.09
C SER A 95 -12.46 -0.04 0.42
N GLU A 96 -11.37 -0.30 1.14
CA GLU A 96 -11.29 -0.07 2.58
C GLU A 96 -11.30 1.42 2.95
N SER A 97 -11.00 2.29 2.00
CA SER A 97 -10.97 3.75 2.21
C SER A 97 -12.31 4.43 1.91
N LYS A 98 -13.30 3.69 1.40
CA LYS A 98 -14.59 4.23 0.94
C LYS A 98 -15.78 4.21 1.91
N PRO A 99 -15.70 3.74 3.16
CA PRO A 99 -16.90 3.68 4.01
C PRO A 99 -17.60 5.03 4.18
N LEU A 100 -16.84 6.11 4.28
CA LEU A 100 -17.39 7.46 4.40
C LEU A 100 -18.09 7.94 3.14
N ASP A 101 -17.54 7.59 1.97
CA ASP A 101 -18.11 7.96 0.69
C ASP A 101 -19.44 7.24 0.44
N MET A 102 -19.58 6.01 0.91
CA MET A 102 -20.83 5.27 0.81
C MET A 102 -21.95 5.96 1.60
N PHE A 103 -21.67 6.43 2.80
CA PHE A 103 -22.64 7.19 3.59
C PHE A 103 -23.00 8.50 2.93
N ALA A 104 -22.02 9.23 2.41
CA ALA A 104 -22.27 10.48 1.69
C ALA A 104 -23.13 10.25 0.46
N PHE A 105 -22.92 9.16 -0.26
CA PHE A 105 -23.72 8.78 -1.43
C PHE A 105 -25.18 8.48 -1.04
N GLU A 106 -25.40 7.72 0.03
CA GLU A 106 -26.76 7.43 0.52
C GLU A 106 -27.51 8.69 0.92
N GLU A 107 -26.86 9.60 1.62
CA GLU A 107 -27.45 10.89 1.98
C GLU A 107 -27.81 11.71 0.76
N SER A 108 -26.97 11.73 -0.27
CA SER A 108 -27.24 12.48 -1.48
C SER A 108 -28.32 11.83 -2.36
N ALA A 109 -28.53 10.53 -2.23
CA ALA A 109 -29.55 9.79 -2.98
C ALA A 109 -30.94 9.89 -2.35
N SER A 110 -31.01 10.29 -1.11
CA SER A 110 -32.27 10.46 -0.39
C SER A 110 -32.80 11.88 -0.50
#